data_6a4cc0c3c5231baa96cfdeeb0a1c31f0
#
_entry.id   6a4cc0c3c5231baa96cfdeeb0a1c31f0
#
_cell.length_a   1.000
_cell.length_b   1.000
_cell.length_c   1.000
_cell.angle_alpha   90.00
_cell.angle_beta   90.00
_cell.angle_gamma   90.00
#
_symmetry.space_group_name_H-M   'P 1'
#
loop_
_entity.id
_entity.type
_entity.pdbx_description
1 polymer ?
#
loop_
_entity_poly.entity_id
_entity_poly.type
_entity_poly.pdbx_seq_one_letter_code
_entity_poly.pdbx_strand_id
1 'polypeptide(L)'
;LWDPDLINGLLNGGYRVVLLDNRDTGESSKIQGRGKIWLWWQLLKWQVGLSVNSPYTLADMAADAVTVLDALDIEKAHVIGASMGGMIAQIIAVDYPQRTNSLISIMSTTGAPHLSPPGEQQSEGISDMNESSEEQAERLKNMGIFTSALPNQLTAIFNAGNRTEKVKQIAVPTLVLHGEDDQLLPIDHGQFTAENIKGSTFKV
;
A
#
# COMPACT_ATOMS: atom_id res chain seq x y z
N LEU A 1 -4.20 -11.25 6.39
CA LEU A 1 -4.36 -9.80 6.23
C LEU A 1 -5.76 -9.36 5.82
N TRP A 2 -6.42 -10.11 4.96
CA TRP A 2 -7.80 -9.83 4.55
C TRP A 2 -8.77 -10.58 5.45
N ASP A 3 -9.82 -9.89 5.87
CA ASP A 3 -10.88 -10.48 6.68
C ASP A 3 -11.54 -11.64 5.91
N PRO A 4 -11.70 -12.82 6.53
CA PRO A 4 -12.36 -13.97 5.89
C PRO A 4 -13.77 -13.67 5.41
N ASP A 5 -14.52 -12.79 6.10
CA ASP A 5 -15.88 -12.42 5.71
C ASP A 5 -15.89 -11.62 4.42
N LEU A 6 -14.91 -10.73 4.21
CA LEU A 6 -14.74 -10.03 2.93
C LEU A 6 -14.45 -11.02 1.80
N ILE A 7 -13.51 -11.95 2.03
CA ILE A 7 -13.16 -12.97 1.02
C ILE A 7 -14.39 -13.83 0.69
N ASN A 8 -15.09 -14.31 1.71
CA ASN A 8 -16.29 -15.13 1.53
C ASN A 8 -17.41 -14.33 0.84
N GLY A 9 -17.56 -13.05 1.15
CA GLY A 9 -18.51 -12.16 0.47
C GLY A 9 -18.25 -12.05 -1.03
N LEU A 10 -16.97 -11.89 -1.41
CA LEU A 10 -16.56 -11.85 -2.81
C LEU A 10 -16.78 -13.19 -3.52
N LEU A 11 -16.43 -14.30 -2.88
CA LEU A 11 -16.67 -15.66 -3.43
C LEU A 11 -18.16 -15.94 -3.62
N ASN A 12 -19.00 -15.59 -2.63
CA ASN A 12 -20.45 -15.72 -2.71
C ASN A 12 -21.05 -14.80 -3.79
N GLY A 13 -20.40 -13.66 -4.07
CA GLY A 13 -20.73 -12.78 -5.20
C GLY A 13 -20.32 -13.31 -6.56
N GLY A 14 -19.75 -14.53 -6.64
CA GLY A 14 -19.35 -15.19 -7.89
C GLY A 14 -17.97 -14.75 -8.41
N TYR A 15 -17.18 -14.06 -7.63
CA TYR A 15 -15.83 -13.66 -8.03
C TYR A 15 -14.81 -14.76 -7.76
N ARG A 16 -13.84 -14.92 -8.67
CA ARG A 16 -12.59 -15.62 -8.39
C ARG A 16 -11.68 -14.66 -7.63
N VAL A 17 -11.28 -15.02 -6.41
CA VAL A 17 -10.41 -14.21 -5.56
C VAL A 17 -8.96 -14.68 -5.70
N VAL A 18 -8.05 -13.75 -5.97
CA VAL A 18 -6.60 -13.98 -6.00
C VAL A 18 -5.97 -13.14 -4.89
N LEU A 19 -5.33 -13.80 -3.94
CA LEU A 19 -4.58 -13.15 -2.87
C LEU A 19 -3.11 -13.20 -3.21
N LEU A 20 -2.45 -12.06 -3.07
CA LEU A 20 -1.03 -11.88 -3.39
C LEU A 20 -0.27 -11.42 -2.15
N ASP A 21 0.79 -12.13 -1.81
CA ASP A 21 1.80 -11.60 -0.90
C ASP A 21 2.77 -10.71 -1.68
N ASN A 22 2.92 -9.48 -1.25
CA ASN A 22 3.93 -8.59 -1.84
C ASN A 22 5.33 -9.18 -1.64
N ARG A 23 6.29 -8.81 -2.53
CA ARG A 23 7.70 -9.17 -2.33
C ARG A 23 8.16 -8.84 -0.92
N ASP A 24 9.04 -9.62 -0.33
CA ASP A 24 9.52 -9.61 1.05
C ASP A 24 8.51 -10.14 2.09
N THR A 25 7.26 -10.39 1.75
CA THR A 25 6.24 -10.85 2.71
C THR A 25 5.72 -12.25 2.39
N GLY A 26 5.07 -12.90 3.37
CA GLY A 26 4.41 -14.19 3.23
C GLY A 26 5.28 -15.25 2.54
N GLU A 27 4.75 -15.91 1.54
CA GLU A 27 5.42 -16.93 0.73
C GLU A 27 6.21 -16.34 -0.47
N SER A 28 6.08 -15.02 -0.72
CA SER A 28 6.79 -14.37 -1.83
C SER A 28 8.31 -14.25 -1.57
N SER A 29 9.07 -14.02 -2.64
CA SER A 29 10.53 -13.91 -2.61
C SER A 29 11.01 -12.88 -1.60
N LYS A 30 12.01 -13.25 -0.81
CA LYS A 30 12.64 -12.39 0.20
C LYS A 30 13.88 -11.74 -0.37
N ILE A 31 13.92 -10.40 -0.29
CA ILE A 31 15.11 -9.62 -0.59
C ILE A 31 15.85 -9.43 0.73
N GLN A 32 17.15 -9.70 0.78
CA GLN A 32 17.91 -9.57 2.02
C GLN A 32 17.66 -8.21 2.68
N GLY A 33 17.06 -8.26 3.87
CA GLY A 33 16.66 -7.07 4.62
C GLY A 33 17.88 -6.24 5.00
N ARG A 34 17.78 -4.93 4.84
CA ARG A 34 18.78 -3.97 5.31
C ARG A 34 18.41 -3.56 6.73
N GLY A 35 19.40 -3.55 7.64
CA GLY A 35 19.16 -3.37 9.07
C GLY A 35 18.66 -1.97 9.46
N LYS A 36 18.33 -1.80 10.74
CA LYS A 36 17.79 -0.56 11.35
C LYS A 36 18.63 0.70 11.06
N ILE A 37 19.96 0.59 11.12
CA ILE A 37 20.88 1.71 10.85
C ILE A 37 20.71 2.21 9.41
N TRP A 38 20.55 1.30 8.45
CA TRP A 38 20.31 1.68 7.08
C TRP A 38 18.97 2.43 6.92
N LEU A 39 17.88 1.99 7.58
CA LEU A 39 16.59 2.67 7.55
C LEU A 39 16.69 4.08 8.13
N TRP A 40 17.32 4.27 9.29
CA TRP A 40 17.55 5.57 9.90
C TRP A 40 18.27 6.53 8.95
N TRP A 41 19.28 6.03 8.25
CA TRP A 41 20.01 6.83 7.26
C TRP A 41 19.12 7.24 6.08
N GLN A 42 18.22 6.35 5.62
CA GLN A 42 17.27 6.70 4.55
C GLN A 42 16.21 7.70 5.03
N LEU A 43 15.72 7.57 6.25
CA LEU A 43 14.78 8.52 6.86
C LEU A 43 15.41 9.91 6.97
N LEU A 44 16.66 10.01 7.42
CA LEU A 44 17.38 11.28 7.50
C LEU A 44 17.53 11.92 6.12
N LYS A 45 17.88 11.15 5.10
CA LYS A 45 17.94 11.64 3.72
C LYS A 45 16.58 12.17 3.25
N TRP A 46 15.51 11.43 3.52
CA TRP A 46 14.17 11.83 3.14
C TRP A 46 13.75 13.15 3.80
N GLN A 47 14.04 13.32 5.10
CA GLN A 47 13.75 14.56 5.84
C GLN A 47 14.45 15.80 5.26
N VAL A 48 15.64 15.63 4.70
CA VAL A 48 16.39 16.73 4.06
C VAL A 48 16.16 16.81 2.55
N GLY A 49 15.15 16.09 2.02
CA GLY A 49 14.78 16.13 0.61
C GLY A 49 15.73 15.40 -0.34
N LEU A 50 16.62 14.55 0.19
CA LEU A 50 17.52 13.75 -0.62
C LEU A 50 16.83 12.44 -1.09
N SER A 51 17.28 11.91 -2.21
CA SER A 51 16.77 10.65 -2.74
C SER A 51 17.02 9.48 -1.79
N VAL A 52 15.97 8.67 -1.58
CA VAL A 52 16.00 7.48 -0.74
C VAL A 52 16.37 6.28 -1.60
N ASN A 53 17.36 5.49 -1.18
CA ASN A 53 17.68 4.23 -1.82
C ASN A 53 16.69 3.17 -1.38
N SER A 54 15.98 2.56 -2.32
CA SER A 54 15.10 1.44 -2.08
C SER A 54 15.53 0.24 -2.94
N PRO A 55 15.46 -1.00 -2.43
CA PRO A 55 15.77 -2.18 -3.23
C PRO A 55 14.73 -2.45 -4.32
N TYR A 56 13.55 -1.87 -4.19
CA TYR A 56 12.45 -1.91 -5.15
C TYR A 56 11.52 -0.70 -4.94
N THR A 57 10.62 -0.51 -5.88
CA THR A 57 9.62 0.57 -5.87
C THR A 57 8.20 0.00 -5.73
N LEU A 58 7.22 0.88 -5.44
CA LEU A 58 5.81 0.48 -5.51
C LEU A 58 5.39 0.10 -6.95
N ALA A 59 6.05 0.65 -7.98
CA ALA A 59 5.82 0.28 -9.38
C ALA A 59 6.31 -1.14 -9.68
N ASP A 60 7.44 -1.58 -9.09
CA ASP A 60 7.89 -2.97 -9.20
C ASP A 60 6.88 -3.94 -8.56
N MET A 61 6.29 -3.55 -7.40
CA MET A 61 5.25 -4.36 -6.75
C MET A 61 3.96 -4.40 -7.57
N ALA A 62 3.61 -3.32 -8.25
CA ALA A 62 2.50 -3.30 -9.21
C ALA A 62 2.75 -4.22 -10.40
N ALA A 63 3.96 -4.23 -10.94
CA ALA A 63 4.37 -5.14 -12.01
C ALA A 63 4.32 -6.61 -11.57
N ASP A 64 4.69 -6.93 -10.33
CA ASP A 64 4.55 -8.28 -9.77
C ASP A 64 3.09 -8.75 -9.81
N ALA A 65 2.17 -7.90 -9.35
CA ALA A 65 0.73 -8.23 -9.35
C ALA A 65 0.22 -8.50 -10.78
N VAL A 66 0.65 -7.72 -11.76
CA VAL A 66 0.30 -7.94 -13.17
C VAL A 66 0.92 -9.23 -13.69
N THR A 67 2.16 -9.55 -13.32
CA THR A 67 2.81 -10.82 -13.67
C THR A 67 2.05 -12.03 -13.10
N VAL A 68 1.48 -11.90 -11.90
CA VAL A 68 0.62 -12.95 -11.32
C VAL A 68 -0.66 -13.12 -12.16
N LEU A 69 -1.28 -12.04 -12.65
CA LEU A 69 -2.41 -12.13 -13.56
C LEU A 69 -2.05 -12.89 -14.85
N ASP A 70 -0.85 -12.61 -15.41
CA ASP A 70 -0.36 -13.32 -16.60
C ASP A 70 -0.16 -14.81 -16.33
N ALA A 71 0.46 -15.15 -15.19
CA ALA A 71 0.69 -16.55 -14.81
C ALA A 71 -0.59 -17.35 -14.54
N LEU A 72 -1.70 -16.66 -14.26
CA LEU A 72 -3.01 -17.24 -14.01
C LEU A 72 -3.95 -17.16 -15.22
N ASP A 73 -3.48 -16.68 -16.37
CA ASP A 73 -4.26 -16.43 -17.60
C ASP A 73 -5.47 -15.51 -17.33
N ILE A 74 -5.29 -14.48 -16.48
CA ILE A 74 -6.31 -13.48 -16.16
C ILE A 74 -6.06 -12.23 -16.98
N GLU A 75 -6.94 -11.95 -17.94
CA GLU A 75 -6.81 -10.76 -18.81
C GLU A 75 -7.01 -9.47 -18.03
N LYS A 76 -8.05 -9.38 -17.19
CA LYS A 76 -8.40 -8.21 -16.38
C LYS A 76 -8.91 -8.61 -15.01
N ALA A 77 -8.64 -7.77 -14.01
CA ALA A 77 -9.10 -7.96 -12.65
C ALA A 77 -9.71 -6.69 -12.05
N HIS A 78 -10.59 -6.86 -11.08
CA HIS A 78 -10.89 -5.82 -10.09
C HIS A 78 -9.74 -5.80 -9.09
N VAL A 79 -9.16 -4.64 -8.86
CA VAL A 79 -7.97 -4.49 -8.00
C VAL A 79 -8.39 -3.86 -6.68
N ILE A 80 -8.11 -4.56 -5.57
CA ILE A 80 -8.42 -4.10 -4.22
C ILE A 80 -7.11 -4.01 -3.45
N GLY A 81 -6.86 -2.85 -2.83
CA GLY A 81 -5.67 -2.65 -2.01
C GLY A 81 -5.93 -1.80 -0.79
N ALA A 82 -5.31 -2.16 0.33
CA ALA A 82 -5.38 -1.42 1.59
C ALA A 82 -4.02 -0.82 1.96
N SER A 83 -4.01 0.42 2.47
CA SER A 83 -2.81 1.14 2.89
C SER A 83 -1.75 1.19 1.77
N MET A 84 -0.54 0.66 1.99
CA MET A 84 0.47 0.50 0.93
C MET A 84 -0.07 -0.30 -0.27
N GLY A 85 -0.88 -1.33 -0.03
CA GLY A 85 -1.55 -2.08 -1.10
C GLY A 85 -2.50 -1.21 -1.92
N GLY A 86 -3.14 -0.20 -1.31
CA GLY A 86 -3.93 0.80 -2.01
C GLY A 86 -3.08 1.70 -2.92
N MET A 87 -1.87 2.08 -2.47
CA MET A 87 -0.93 2.81 -3.31
C MET A 87 -0.48 1.99 -4.53
N ILE A 88 -0.23 0.68 -4.33
CA ILE A 88 0.12 -0.25 -5.40
C ILE A 88 -1.07 -0.40 -6.37
N ALA A 89 -2.29 -0.57 -5.84
CA ALA A 89 -3.51 -0.70 -6.63
C ALA A 89 -3.78 0.56 -7.49
N GLN A 90 -3.54 1.76 -6.94
CA GLN A 90 -3.58 3.03 -7.69
C GLN A 90 -2.59 3.01 -8.86
N ILE A 91 -1.35 2.53 -8.64
CA ILE A 91 -0.33 2.41 -9.69
C ILE A 91 -0.77 1.41 -10.75
N ILE A 92 -1.33 0.25 -10.38
CA ILE A 92 -1.86 -0.73 -11.33
C ILE A 92 -2.95 -0.09 -12.19
N ALA A 93 -3.88 0.65 -11.59
CA ALA A 93 -4.98 1.30 -12.32
C ALA A 93 -4.50 2.38 -13.30
N VAL A 94 -3.37 3.05 -13.01
CA VAL A 94 -2.77 4.07 -13.90
C VAL A 94 -1.90 3.44 -14.97
N ASP A 95 -0.93 2.61 -14.56
CA ASP A 95 0.12 2.12 -15.46
C ASP A 95 -0.36 0.91 -16.29
N TYR A 96 -1.42 0.20 -15.83
CA TYR A 96 -2.00 -0.97 -16.49
C TYR A 96 -3.54 -0.90 -16.62
N PRO A 97 -4.11 0.19 -17.18
CA PRO A 97 -5.56 0.37 -17.24
C PRO A 97 -6.26 -0.72 -18.05
N GLN A 98 -5.58 -1.30 -19.06
CA GLN A 98 -6.08 -2.41 -19.87
C GLN A 98 -6.17 -3.73 -19.09
N ARG A 99 -5.52 -3.83 -17.93
CA ARG A 99 -5.52 -5.01 -17.03
C ARG A 99 -6.45 -4.82 -15.82
N THR A 100 -7.09 -3.64 -15.70
CA THR A 100 -7.88 -3.24 -14.53
C THR A 100 -9.34 -3.01 -14.92
N ASN A 101 -10.27 -3.76 -14.30
CA ASN A 101 -11.71 -3.56 -14.45
C ASN A 101 -12.23 -2.42 -13.55
N SER A 102 -11.76 -2.37 -12.32
CA SER A 102 -12.07 -1.32 -11.33
C SER A 102 -11.02 -1.29 -10.23
N LEU A 103 -10.95 -0.18 -9.52
CA LEU A 103 -10.08 0.03 -8.36
C LEU A 103 -10.93 0.18 -7.08
N ILE A 104 -10.52 -0.51 -6.02
CA ILE A 104 -10.96 -0.24 -4.65
C ILE A 104 -9.71 0.11 -3.83
N SER A 105 -9.62 1.37 -3.40
CA SER A 105 -8.51 1.91 -2.61
C SER A 105 -8.98 2.12 -1.18
N ILE A 106 -8.42 1.38 -0.23
CA ILE A 106 -8.87 1.37 1.17
C ILE A 106 -7.78 1.99 2.04
N MET A 107 -8.13 2.96 2.91
CA MET A 107 -7.24 3.62 3.87
C MET A 107 -5.85 3.92 3.28
N SER A 108 -5.81 4.61 2.14
CA SER A 108 -4.60 4.85 1.37
C SER A 108 -4.42 6.33 1.05
N THR A 109 -3.31 6.68 0.42
CA THR A 109 -2.94 8.07 0.15
C THR A 109 -2.35 8.25 -1.25
N THR A 110 -2.38 9.49 -1.76
CA THR A 110 -1.59 9.92 -2.92
C THR A 110 -0.16 10.32 -2.53
N GLY A 111 0.09 10.53 -1.23
CA GLY A 111 1.36 11.08 -0.73
C GLY A 111 1.51 12.58 -0.94
N ALA A 112 0.41 13.33 -1.08
CA ALA A 112 0.46 14.78 -1.23
C ALA A 112 0.98 15.45 0.05
N PRO A 113 1.92 16.40 -0.04
CA PRO A 113 2.66 16.91 1.12
C PRO A 113 1.86 17.85 2.04
N HIS A 114 0.69 18.29 1.62
CA HIS A 114 -0.19 19.18 2.39
C HIS A 114 -1.22 18.44 3.24
N LEU A 115 -1.32 17.11 3.08
CA LEU A 115 -2.23 16.29 3.87
C LEU A 115 -1.72 16.16 5.30
N SER A 116 -2.64 15.81 6.20
CA SER A 116 -2.31 15.61 7.62
C SER A 116 -1.13 14.65 7.77
N PRO A 117 -0.19 14.89 8.68
CA PRO A 117 0.87 13.93 8.90
C PRO A 117 0.27 12.60 9.41
N PRO A 118 0.92 11.48 9.12
CA PRO A 118 0.55 10.21 9.73
C PRO A 118 0.46 10.35 11.25
N GLY A 119 -0.56 9.75 11.86
CA GLY A 119 -0.82 9.87 13.30
C GLY A 119 0.33 9.39 14.19
N GLU A 120 0.30 9.76 15.46
CA GLU A 120 1.33 9.43 16.45
C GLU A 120 1.60 7.93 16.57
N GLN A 121 0.59 7.08 16.38
CA GLN A 121 0.77 5.62 16.37
C GLN A 121 1.71 5.11 15.26
N GLN A 122 1.83 5.82 14.15
CA GLN A 122 2.81 5.46 13.12
C GLN A 122 4.21 5.94 13.51
N SER A 123 4.33 7.08 14.17
CA SER A 123 5.60 7.57 14.72
C SER A 123 6.06 6.71 15.91
N GLU A 124 5.14 6.24 16.75
CA GLU A 124 5.40 5.27 17.82
C GLU A 124 5.80 3.91 17.23
N GLY A 125 5.10 3.39 16.25
CA GLY A 125 5.46 2.15 15.57
C GLY A 125 6.85 2.19 14.92
N ILE A 126 7.31 3.36 14.47
CA ILE A 126 8.67 3.58 13.97
C ILE A 126 9.66 3.76 15.14
N SER A 127 9.26 4.42 16.25
CA SER A 127 10.10 4.62 17.44
C SER A 127 10.19 3.36 18.28
N ASP A 128 9.10 2.61 18.43
CA ASP A 128 9.04 1.34 19.16
C ASP A 128 9.82 0.22 18.48
N MET A 129 10.20 0.38 17.22
CA MET A 129 11.22 -0.48 16.58
C MET A 129 12.54 -0.50 17.35
N ASN A 130 12.71 0.36 18.37
CA ASN A 130 13.85 0.35 19.27
C ASN A 130 13.69 -0.61 20.47
N GLU A 131 12.48 -1.01 20.83
CA GLU A 131 12.22 -1.98 21.89
C GLU A 131 11.95 -3.36 21.30
N SER A 132 12.91 -4.27 21.47
CA SER A 132 12.82 -5.65 21.01
C SER A 132 12.03 -6.51 22.00
N SER A 133 10.73 -6.34 22.10
CA SER A 133 9.92 -7.35 22.77
C SER A 133 9.35 -8.34 21.75
N GLU A 134 9.39 -9.63 22.09
CA GLU A 134 8.80 -10.69 21.27
C GLU A 134 7.30 -10.44 21.06
N GLU A 135 6.61 -9.84 22.05
CA GLU A 135 5.19 -9.48 21.97
C GLU A 135 4.89 -8.42 20.92
N GLN A 136 5.76 -7.42 20.75
CA GLN A 136 5.59 -6.41 19.70
C GLN A 136 5.83 -7.00 18.31
N ALA A 137 6.84 -7.87 18.17
CA ALA A 137 7.10 -8.56 16.91
C ALA A 137 5.92 -9.46 16.52
N GLU A 138 5.28 -10.10 17.50
CA GLU A 138 4.11 -10.96 17.27
C GLU A 138 2.85 -10.13 16.97
N ARG A 139 2.67 -8.98 17.63
CA ARG A 139 1.59 -8.03 17.33
C ARG A 139 1.72 -7.46 15.93
N LEU A 140 2.91 -7.01 15.53
CA LEU A 140 3.19 -6.52 14.19
C LEU A 140 3.00 -7.63 13.14
N LYS A 141 3.41 -8.86 13.44
CA LYS A 141 3.18 -10.03 12.60
C LYS A 141 1.69 -10.34 12.44
N ASN A 142 0.93 -10.26 13.52
CA ASN A 142 -0.53 -10.46 13.50
C ASN A 142 -1.26 -9.35 12.74
N MET A 143 -0.71 -8.13 12.73
CA MET A 143 -1.15 -7.01 11.88
C MET A 143 -0.69 -7.15 10.42
N GLY A 144 0.03 -8.24 10.08
CA GLY A 144 0.59 -8.47 8.76
C GLY A 144 1.80 -7.60 8.41
N ILE A 145 2.37 -6.93 9.41
CA ILE A 145 3.58 -6.13 9.25
C ILE A 145 4.77 -7.05 9.51
N PHE A 146 5.40 -7.51 8.43
CA PHE A 146 6.60 -8.34 8.53
C PHE A 146 7.81 -7.47 8.85
N THR A 147 8.32 -7.57 10.06
CA THR A 147 9.41 -6.73 10.57
C THR A 147 10.67 -6.74 9.72
N SER A 148 10.97 -7.84 9.03
CA SER A 148 12.10 -7.94 8.11
C SER A 148 11.90 -7.22 6.77
N ALA A 149 10.65 -7.12 6.30
CA ALA A 149 10.29 -6.45 5.05
C ALA A 149 10.09 -4.94 5.23
N LEU A 150 9.72 -4.51 6.45
CA LEU A 150 9.31 -3.14 6.75
C LEU A 150 10.32 -2.07 6.30
N PRO A 151 11.64 -2.18 6.53
CA PRO A 151 12.59 -1.19 6.05
C PRO A 151 12.58 -1.00 4.54
N ASN A 152 12.49 -2.09 3.79
CA ASN A 152 12.44 -2.05 2.34
C ASN A 152 11.12 -1.45 1.83
N GLN A 153 10.00 -1.83 2.44
CA GLN A 153 8.67 -1.31 2.08
C GLN A 153 8.52 0.18 2.40
N LEU A 154 8.98 0.63 3.58
CA LEU A 154 8.96 2.05 3.94
C LEU A 154 9.80 2.89 2.97
N THR A 155 10.99 2.42 2.60
CA THR A 155 11.80 3.14 1.63
C THR A 155 11.18 3.16 0.23
N ALA A 156 10.42 2.12 -0.16
CA ALA A 156 9.64 2.13 -1.39
C ALA A 156 8.51 3.17 -1.36
N ILE A 157 7.81 3.30 -0.21
CA ILE A 157 6.77 4.32 0.00
C ILE A 157 7.37 5.72 -0.07
N PHE A 158 8.45 6.00 0.67
CA PHE A 158 9.11 7.31 0.66
C PHE A 158 9.63 7.69 -0.74
N ASN A 159 10.19 6.73 -1.45
CA ASN A 159 10.68 6.95 -2.82
C ASN A 159 9.55 7.21 -3.82
N ALA A 160 8.35 6.69 -3.58
CA ALA A 160 7.18 6.93 -4.42
C ALA A 160 6.68 8.39 -4.33
N GLY A 161 6.90 9.07 -3.20
CA GLY A 161 6.57 10.47 -3.00
C GLY A 161 5.12 10.83 -3.33
N ASN A 162 4.92 12.05 -3.83
CA ASN A 162 3.62 12.55 -4.25
C ASN A 162 3.21 11.98 -5.62
N ARG A 163 2.12 11.22 -5.64
CA ARG A 163 1.57 10.56 -6.84
C ARG A 163 0.26 11.21 -7.32
N THR A 164 -0.10 12.38 -6.83
CA THR A 164 -1.37 13.05 -7.15
C THR A 164 -1.60 13.18 -8.66
N GLU A 165 -0.60 13.63 -9.42
CA GLU A 165 -0.74 13.78 -10.86
C GLU A 165 -0.90 12.44 -11.60
N LYS A 166 -0.35 11.36 -11.07
CA LYS A 166 -0.61 10.01 -11.57
C LYS A 166 -2.03 9.57 -11.27
N VAL A 167 -2.48 9.74 -10.04
CA VAL A 167 -3.82 9.32 -9.59
C VAL A 167 -4.93 10.02 -10.38
N LYS A 168 -4.74 11.26 -10.82
CA LYS A 168 -5.67 11.98 -11.73
C LYS A 168 -5.88 11.28 -13.07
N GLN A 169 -4.96 10.41 -13.48
CA GLN A 169 -5.03 9.68 -14.76
C GLN A 169 -5.83 8.38 -14.65
N ILE A 170 -6.28 8.00 -13.45
CA ILE A 170 -7.11 6.81 -13.26
C ILE A 170 -8.45 7.02 -13.98
N ALA A 171 -8.73 6.15 -14.95
CA ALA A 171 -9.92 6.21 -15.77
C ALA A 171 -10.92 5.06 -15.53
N VAL A 172 -10.54 4.08 -14.70
CA VAL A 172 -11.39 2.94 -14.34
C VAL A 172 -12.38 3.30 -13.23
N PRO A 173 -13.56 2.65 -13.14
CA PRO A 173 -14.46 2.82 -12.02
C PRO A 173 -13.73 2.65 -10.69
N THR A 174 -13.85 3.63 -9.80
CA THR A 174 -13.05 3.67 -8.57
C THR A 174 -13.93 3.88 -7.34
N LEU A 175 -13.71 3.06 -6.33
CA LEU A 175 -14.24 3.22 -4.98
C LEU A 175 -13.08 3.51 -4.03
N VAL A 176 -13.19 4.59 -3.27
CA VAL A 176 -12.25 4.92 -2.19
C VAL A 176 -12.98 4.75 -0.86
N LEU A 177 -12.40 3.93 0.02
CA LEU A 177 -12.91 3.67 1.36
C LEU A 177 -11.90 4.18 2.38
N HIS A 178 -12.39 4.84 3.45
CA HIS A 178 -11.52 5.30 4.54
C HIS A 178 -12.30 5.36 5.84
N GLY A 179 -11.73 4.83 6.90
CA GLY A 179 -12.32 4.91 8.23
C GLY A 179 -12.26 6.33 8.78
N GLU A 180 -13.34 6.81 9.41
CA GLU A 180 -13.40 8.14 10.03
C GLU A 180 -12.38 8.28 11.16
N ASP A 181 -12.20 7.21 11.93
CA ASP A 181 -11.30 7.15 13.08
C ASP A 181 -9.93 6.53 12.76
N ASP A 182 -9.50 6.53 11.50
CA ASP A 182 -8.17 6.03 11.13
C ASP A 182 -7.08 6.94 11.71
N GLN A 183 -6.40 6.42 12.74
CA GLN A 183 -5.35 7.15 13.45
C GLN A 183 -3.97 7.00 12.79
N LEU A 184 -3.80 6.03 11.90
CA LEU A 184 -2.56 5.84 11.16
C LEU A 184 -2.48 6.78 9.98
N LEU A 185 -3.55 6.87 9.21
CA LEU A 185 -3.64 7.70 8.03
C LEU A 185 -4.99 8.46 8.10
N PRO A 186 -4.99 9.74 8.48
CA PRO A 186 -6.22 10.51 8.65
C PRO A 186 -7.11 10.51 7.41
N ILE A 187 -8.42 10.67 7.61
CA ILE A 187 -9.47 10.53 6.58
C ILE A 187 -9.28 11.48 5.38
N ASP A 188 -8.62 12.63 5.58
CA ASP A 188 -8.32 13.60 4.52
C ASP A 188 -7.50 13.00 3.37
N HIS A 189 -6.69 11.97 3.64
CA HIS A 189 -5.97 11.22 2.61
C HIS A 189 -6.91 10.48 1.65
N GLY A 190 -7.94 9.84 2.17
CA GLY A 190 -8.96 9.17 1.36
C GLY A 190 -9.82 10.16 0.59
N GLN A 191 -10.27 11.23 1.26
CA GLN A 191 -11.05 12.31 0.63
C GLN A 191 -10.29 12.92 -0.53
N PHE A 192 -9.04 13.33 -0.30
CA PHE A 192 -8.19 13.92 -1.33
C PHE A 192 -7.91 12.94 -2.48
N THR A 193 -7.73 11.67 -2.17
CA THR A 193 -7.57 10.63 -3.22
C THR A 193 -8.81 10.58 -4.10
N ALA A 194 -10.00 10.54 -3.51
CA ALA A 194 -11.26 10.50 -4.26
C ALA A 194 -11.50 11.76 -5.08
N GLU A 195 -11.22 12.93 -4.53
CA GLU A 195 -11.37 14.22 -5.23
C GLU A 195 -10.49 14.31 -6.48
N ASN A 196 -9.33 13.62 -6.48
CA ASN A 196 -8.39 13.62 -7.59
C ASN A 196 -8.62 12.50 -8.61
N ILE A 197 -9.58 11.58 -8.37
CA ILE A 197 -9.95 10.54 -9.34
C ILE A 197 -11.33 10.88 -9.93
N LYS A 198 -11.36 11.25 -11.20
CA LYS A 198 -12.60 11.63 -11.87
C LYS A 198 -13.64 10.50 -11.85
N GLY A 199 -14.81 10.78 -11.28
CA GLY A 199 -15.92 9.81 -11.23
C GLY A 199 -15.78 8.73 -10.17
N SER A 200 -14.85 8.88 -9.23
CA SER A 200 -14.75 8.00 -8.08
C SER A 200 -15.91 8.18 -7.11
N THR A 201 -16.17 7.14 -6.33
CA THR A 201 -17.08 7.19 -5.19
C THR A 201 -16.24 7.14 -3.91
N PHE A 202 -16.53 8.04 -2.96
CA PHE A 202 -15.93 8.01 -1.62
C PHE A 202 -16.95 7.49 -0.61
N LYS A 203 -16.50 6.60 0.30
CA LYS A 203 -17.30 6.12 1.44
C LYS A 203 -16.43 6.05 2.68
N VAL A 204 -17.05 6.39 3.81
CA VAL A 204 -16.51 6.28 5.16
C VAL A 204 -17.04 5.01 5.80
#